data_827d67e6d2bc8863f6d14d9ba074b945
#
_entry.id   827d67e6d2bc8863f6d14d9ba074b945
#
_cell.length_a   1.000
_cell.length_b   1.000
_cell.length_c   1.000
_cell.angle_alpha   90.00
_cell.angle_beta   90.00
_cell.angle_gamma   90.00
#
_symmetry.space_group_name_H-M   'P 1'
#
loop_
_entity.id
_entity.type
_entity.pdbx_description
1 polymer ?
#
loop_
_entity_poly.entity_id
_entity_poly.type
_entity_poly.pdbx_seq_one_letter_code
_entity_poly.pdbx_strand_id
1 'polypeptide(L)'
;IKVASIPKERMQVYFIDNEDYFKGRQLEKDENGKLYRDNDERAIFFAKGVIETVKKLNWAPDIIHVQGWIAMLMPLYCKHYYTDEPILANTKVVSSIFNTPFEEQLSSNLIKKLAFDGLDHELTKGLKTPNFSALAKNAIANSDGLIIADSDIDKSVKKEILSSNKPTLHSTSKDGFELDYKEFYTNQILKLV
;
A
#
# COMPACT_ATOMS: atom_id res chain seq x y z
N ILE A 1 -2.98 16.64 9.81
CA ILE A 1 -1.67 16.21 9.30
C ILE A 1 -0.59 16.97 10.05
N LYS A 2 0.38 16.26 10.59
CA LYS A 2 1.59 16.83 11.18
C LYS A 2 2.75 16.55 10.23
N VAL A 3 3.75 17.45 10.18
CA VAL A 3 4.88 17.33 9.25
C VAL A 3 6.19 17.46 10.05
N ALA A 4 7.12 16.56 9.80
CA ALA A 4 8.49 16.66 10.26
C ALA A 4 9.44 16.63 9.06
N SER A 5 10.56 17.34 9.15
CA SER A 5 11.56 17.38 8.08
C SER A 5 12.87 16.78 8.56
N ILE A 6 13.54 16.03 7.69
CA ILE A 6 14.91 15.54 7.86
C ILE A 6 15.76 16.23 6.79
N PRO A 7 16.29 17.44 7.08
CA PRO A 7 16.87 18.32 6.05
C PRO A 7 18.08 17.72 5.33
N LYS A 8 18.93 16.97 6.06
CA LYS A 8 20.12 16.31 5.47
C LYS A 8 19.76 15.31 4.36
N GLU A 9 18.63 14.62 4.55
CA GLU A 9 18.14 13.59 3.61
C GLU A 9 17.15 14.14 2.59
N ARG A 10 16.84 15.44 2.61
CA ARG A 10 15.78 16.07 1.79
C ARG A 10 14.45 15.35 1.92
N MET A 11 14.17 14.82 3.10
CA MET A 11 12.99 14.01 3.38
C MET A 11 12.00 14.79 4.24
N GLN A 12 10.72 14.63 3.93
CA GLN A 12 9.61 15.09 4.76
C GLN A 12 8.77 13.87 5.19
N VAL A 13 8.37 13.88 6.46
CA VAL A 13 7.51 12.85 7.03
C VAL A 13 6.17 13.47 7.33
N TYR A 14 5.12 12.96 6.72
CA TYR A 14 3.73 13.39 6.92
C TYR A 14 3.00 12.35 7.76
N PHE A 15 2.50 12.79 8.92
CA PHE A 15 1.69 11.95 9.80
C PHE A 15 0.23 12.12 9.44
N ILE A 16 -0.38 11.08 8.87
CA ILE A 16 -1.81 11.00 8.62
C ILE A 16 -2.46 10.62 9.95
N ASP A 17 -3.03 11.61 10.62
CA ASP A 17 -3.54 11.49 11.98
C ASP A 17 -5.07 11.69 12.02
N ASN A 18 -5.73 10.86 12.79
CA ASN A 18 -7.13 10.96 13.14
C ASN A 18 -7.32 10.45 14.58
N GLU A 19 -7.91 11.27 15.45
CA GLU A 19 -8.04 10.91 16.86
C GLU A 19 -8.88 9.65 17.07
N ASP A 20 -9.97 9.49 16.30
CA ASP A 20 -10.87 8.34 16.44
C ASP A 20 -10.18 7.01 16.06
N TYR A 21 -9.29 7.05 15.05
CA TYR A 21 -8.64 5.85 14.54
C TYR A 21 -7.31 5.54 15.21
N PHE A 22 -6.53 6.55 15.63
CA PHE A 22 -5.13 6.32 16.00
C PHE A 22 -4.74 6.77 17.42
N LYS A 23 -5.52 7.66 18.06
CA LYS A 23 -5.15 8.21 19.38
C LYS A 23 -5.14 7.12 20.45
N GLY A 24 -3.98 6.91 21.07
CA GLY A 24 -3.82 5.93 22.15
C GLY A 24 -3.96 4.47 21.70
N ARG A 25 -3.88 4.20 20.40
CA ARG A 25 -4.02 2.85 19.82
C ARG A 25 -2.75 2.43 19.09
N GLN A 26 -2.46 1.15 19.11
CA GLN A 26 -1.39 0.56 18.30
C GLN A 26 -1.80 0.48 16.82
N LEU A 27 -0.86 0.08 15.95
CA LEU A 27 -1.09 0.08 14.50
C LEU A 27 -2.22 -0.88 14.08
N GLU A 28 -2.24 -2.11 14.59
CA GLU A 28 -3.16 -3.13 14.10
C GLU A 28 -3.94 -3.90 15.16
N LYS A 29 -3.35 -4.08 16.35
CA LYS A 29 -3.88 -4.96 17.41
C LYS A 29 -4.00 -4.21 18.71
N ASP A 30 -4.92 -4.65 19.53
CA ASP A 30 -5.07 -4.21 20.91
C ASP A 30 -4.00 -4.84 21.83
N GLU A 31 -4.04 -4.49 23.11
CA GLU A 31 -3.12 -5.02 24.13
C GLU A 31 -3.21 -6.55 24.32
N ASN A 32 -4.31 -7.16 23.88
CA ASN A 32 -4.53 -8.61 23.91
C ASN A 32 -4.09 -9.29 22.59
N GLY A 33 -3.51 -8.56 21.67
CA GLY A 33 -3.07 -9.07 20.38
C GLY A 33 -4.19 -9.28 19.37
N LYS A 34 -5.41 -8.74 19.61
CA LYS A 34 -6.56 -8.87 18.73
C LYS A 34 -6.63 -7.69 17.75
N LEU A 35 -6.93 -7.96 16.50
CA LEU A 35 -7.14 -6.93 15.48
C LEU A 35 -8.27 -5.97 15.90
N TYR A 36 -8.05 -4.68 15.69
CA TYR A 36 -9.13 -3.71 15.86
C TYR A 36 -10.23 -3.95 14.84
N ARG A 37 -11.49 -3.83 15.27
CA ARG A 37 -12.65 -4.09 14.41
C ARG A 37 -12.80 -3.13 13.24
N ASP A 38 -12.22 -1.94 13.37
CA ASP A 38 -12.25 -0.85 12.39
C ASP A 38 -10.97 -0.75 11.54
N ASN A 39 -10.13 -1.78 11.54
CA ASN A 39 -8.92 -1.79 10.74
C ASN A 39 -9.19 -1.66 9.23
N ASP A 40 -10.34 -2.09 8.75
CA ASP A 40 -10.79 -1.87 7.38
C ASP A 40 -11.01 -0.36 7.08
N GLU A 41 -11.66 0.37 7.99
CA GLU A 41 -11.85 1.83 7.88
C GLU A 41 -10.51 2.57 7.99
N ARG A 42 -9.65 2.12 8.89
CA ARG A 42 -8.31 2.70 9.07
C ARG A 42 -7.45 2.56 7.81
N ALA A 43 -7.52 1.41 7.13
CA ALA A 43 -6.83 1.19 5.86
C ALA A 43 -7.39 2.06 4.72
N ILE A 44 -8.71 2.19 4.62
CA ILE A 44 -9.38 3.11 3.68
C ILE A 44 -8.97 4.56 3.98
N PHE A 45 -9.10 4.98 5.24
CA PHE A 45 -8.74 6.32 5.67
C PHE A 45 -7.28 6.66 5.35
N PHE A 46 -6.35 5.72 5.63
CA PHE A 46 -4.93 5.92 5.35
C PHE A 46 -4.68 6.08 3.84
N ALA A 47 -5.23 5.19 3.02
CA ALA A 47 -5.07 5.24 1.56
C ALA A 47 -5.55 6.57 0.98
N LYS A 48 -6.77 6.99 1.35
CA LYS A 48 -7.35 8.28 0.90
C LYS A 48 -6.58 9.47 1.49
N GLY A 49 -6.23 9.41 2.76
CA GLY A 49 -5.52 10.49 3.47
C GLY A 49 -4.15 10.81 2.85
N VAL A 50 -3.40 9.80 2.42
CA VAL A 50 -2.12 10.01 1.72
C VAL A 50 -2.35 10.72 0.39
N ILE A 51 -3.26 10.24 -0.43
CA ILE A 51 -3.51 10.83 -1.76
C ILE A 51 -4.07 12.25 -1.64
N GLU A 52 -5.03 12.49 -0.72
CA GLU A 52 -5.54 13.84 -0.47
C GLU A 52 -4.46 14.80 0.06
N THR A 53 -3.46 14.28 0.77
CA THR A 53 -2.29 15.08 1.19
C THR A 53 -1.46 15.48 -0.01
N VAL A 54 -1.14 14.54 -0.89
CA VAL A 54 -0.38 14.77 -2.12
C VAL A 54 -1.10 15.81 -3.00
N LYS A 55 -2.42 15.71 -3.14
CA LYS A 55 -3.26 16.68 -3.86
C LYS A 55 -3.16 18.08 -3.24
N LYS A 56 -3.34 18.19 -1.93
CA LYS A 56 -3.26 19.49 -1.22
C LYS A 56 -1.90 20.16 -1.33
N LEU A 57 -0.84 19.36 -1.43
CA LEU A 57 0.52 19.86 -1.64
C LEU A 57 0.80 20.23 -3.09
N ASN A 58 -0.13 19.95 -4.01
CA ASN A 58 0.05 20.06 -5.45
C ASN A 58 1.36 19.39 -5.91
N TRP A 59 1.63 18.22 -5.36
CA TRP A 59 2.84 17.43 -5.61
C TRP A 59 2.50 16.22 -6.46
N ALA A 60 3.02 16.15 -7.69
CA ALA A 60 2.88 15.01 -8.58
C ALA A 60 4.04 14.02 -8.33
N PRO A 61 3.83 12.92 -7.60
CA PRO A 61 4.89 11.95 -7.35
C PRO A 61 5.15 11.10 -8.60
N ASP A 62 6.41 10.83 -8.92
CA ASP A 62 6.77 9.85 -9.96
C ASP A 62 6.41 8.43 -9.51
N ILE A 63 6.66 8.13 -8.22
CA ILE A 63 6.40 6.81 -7.62
C ILE A 63 5.69 6.97 -6.28
N ILE A 64 4.63 6.20 -6.07
CA ILE A 64 4.06 5.90 -4.77
C ILE A 64 4.53 4.50 -4.37
N HIS A 65 5.42 4.42 -3.37
CA HIS A 65 5.89 3.15 -2.85
C HIS A 65 5.12 2.77 -1.58
N VAL A 66 4.43 1.65 -1.64
CA VAL A 66 3.51 1.16 -0.62
C VAL A 66 4.18 0.08 0.23
N GLN A 67 4.12 0.23 1.55
CA GLN A 67 4.66 -0.73 2.51
C GLN A 67 3.68 -0.96 3.66
N GLY A 68 3.59 -2.21 4.12
CA GLY A 68 2.75 -2.60 5.25
C GLY A 68 1.26 -2.75 4.92
N TRP A 69 0.58 -3.56 5.72
CA TRP A 69 -0.79 -3.98 5.47
C TRP A 69 -1.81 -2.82 5.38
N ILE A 70 -1.64 -1.78 6.20
CA ILE A 70 -2.56 -0.63 6.24
C ILE A 70 -2.59 0.15 4.92
N ALA A 71 -1.50 0.09 4.16
CA ALA A 71 -1.36 0.76 2.88
C ALA A 71 -1.74 -0.13 1.68
N MET A 72 -2.05 -1.42 1.88
CA MET A 72 -2.31 -2.37 0.78
C MET A 72 -3.56 -2.08 -0.04
N LEU A 73 -4.46 -1.21 0.43
CA LEU A 73 -5.60 -0.72 -0.36
C LEU A 73 -5.22 0.46 -1.27
N MET A 74 -4.10 1.14 -1.00
CA MET A 74 -3.71 2.35 -1.76
C MET A 74 -3.53 2.09 -3.26
N PRO A 75 -2.92 1.00 -3.74
CA PRO A 75 -2.84 0.70 -5.17
C PRO A 75 -4.20 0.64 -5.85
N LEU A 76 -5.18 0.01 -5.21
CA LEU A 76 -6.56 -0.05 -5.70
C LEU A 76 -7.17 1.36 -5.83
N TYR A 77 -7.01 2.21 -4.81
CA TYR A 77 -7.49 3.58 -4.84
C TYR A 77 -6.80 4.41 -5.93
N CYS A 78 -5.48 4.31 -6.06
CA CYS A 78 -4.74 5.02 -7.11
C CYS A 78 -5.22 4.65 -8.52
N LYS A 79 -5.50 3.37 -8.75
CA LYS A 79 -5.83 2.86 -10.09
C LYS A 79 -7.31 3.00 -10.47
N HIS A 80 -8.24 3.06 -9.51
CA HIS A 80 -9.66 2.94 -9.80
C HIS A 80 -10.54 4.02 -9.17
N TYR A 81 -10.09 4.69 -8.11
CA TYR A 81 -10.84 5.78 -7.47
C TYR A 81 -10.32 7.15 -7.89
N TYR A 82 -9.01 7.32 -7.99
CA TYR A 82 -8.36 8.59 -8.33
C TYR A 82 -7.92 8.66 -9.79
N THR A 83 -8.64 8.01 -10.69
CA THR A 83 -8.33 7.95 -12.14
C THR A 83 -8.30 9.31 -12.80
N ASP A 84 -9.16 10.22 -12.35
CA ASP A 84 -9.32 11.56 -12.94
C ASP A 84 -8.45 12.64 -12.27
N GLU A 85 -7.53 12.22 -11.39
CA GLU A 85 -6.62 13.16 -10.72
C GLU A 85 -5.38 13.45 -11.55
N PRO A 86 -5.24 14.65 -12.11
CA PRO A 86 -4.15 14.98 -13.03
C PRO A 86 -2.75 14.78 -12.43
N ILE A 87 -2.59 15.04 -11.12
CA ILE A 87 -1.31 14.90 -10.44
C ILE A 87 -0.84 13.43 -10.32
N LEU A 88 -1.75 12.47 -10.49
CA LEU A 88 -1.44 11.04 -10.45
C LEU A 88 -1.36 10.40 -11.84
N ALA A 89 -1.62 11.14 -12.92
CA ALA A 89 -1.74 10.60 -14.28
C ALA A 89 -0.51 9.79 -14.74
N ASN A 90 0.69 10.19 -14.31
CA ASN A 90 1.95 9.51 -14.65
C ASN A 90 2.55 8.72 -13.47
N THR A 91 1.92 8.77 -12.30
CA THR A 91 2.42 8.12 -11.10
C THR A 91 2.42 6.60 -11.22
N LYS A 92 3.55 5.98 -10.90
CA LYS A 92 3.67 4.52 -10.79
C LYS A 92 3.49 4.08 -9.34
N VAL A 93 2.83 2.96 -9.15
CA VAL A 93 2.62 2.39 -7.83
C VAL A 93 3.48 1.13 -7.69
N VAL A 94 4.32 1.10 -6.66
CA VAL A 94 5.18 -0.04 -6.32
C VAL A 94 4.80 -0.54 -4.94
N SER A 95 4.60 -1.85 -4.78
CA SER A 95 4.28 -2.46 -3.50
C SER A 95 5.41 -3.37 -3.00
N SER A 96 5.91 -3.10 -1.80
CA SER A 96 6.76 -4.03 -1.07
C SER A 96 5.92 -5.04 -0.31
N ILE A 97 6.21 -6.31 -0.52
CA ILE A 97 5.54 -7.43 0.13
C ILE A 97 6.46 -8.00 1.20
N PHE A 98 6.04 -7.85 2.44
CA PHE A 98 6.70 -8.41 3.62
C PHE A 98 5.92 -9.63 4.13
N ASN A 99 6.59 -10.51 4.84
CA ASN A 99 5.95 -11.63 5.53
C ASN A 99 5.48 -11.18 6.92
N THR A 100 4.45 -10.35 6.97
CA THR A 100 3.84 -9.84 8.20
C THR A 100 2.36 -10.22 8.27
N PRO A 101 2.03 -11.54 8.20
CA PRO A 101 0.64 -11.96 8.20
C PRO A 101 -0.02 -11.70 9.56
N PHE A 102 -1.29 -11.37 9.52
CA PHE A 102 -2.18 -11.51 10.67
C PHE A 102 -3.11 -12.71 10.44
N GLU A 103 -3.38 -13.47 11.50
CA GLU A 103 -4.15 -14.71 11.40
C GLU A 103 -5.66 -14.47 11.21
N GLU A 104 -6.15 -13.35 11.73
CA GLU A 104 -7.55 -12.95 11.62
C GLU A 104 -7.82 -12.31 10.24
N GLN A 105 -9.04 -11.87 10.03
CA GLN A 105 -9.44 -11.08 8.85
C GLN A 105 -9.98 -9.71 9.30
N LEU A 106 -9.90 -8.74 8.42
CA LEU A 106 -10.57 -7.46 8.60
C LEU A 106 -12.09 -7.65 8.53
N SER A 107 -12.85 -6.60 8.83
CA SER A 107 -14.31 -6.65 8.75
C SER A 107 -14.79 -7.09 7.35
N SER A 108 -15.74 -8.03 7.31
CA SER A 108 -16.43 -8.43 6.07
C SER A 108 -17.22 -7.28 5.40
N ASN A 109 -17.45 -6.18 6.15
CA ASN A 109 -18.06 -4.96 5.59
C ASN A 109 -17.10 -4.16 4.71
N LEU A 110 -15.82 -4.53 4.63
CA LEU A 110 -14.84 -3.85 3.76
C LEU A 110 -15.40 -3.66 2.34
N ILE A 111 -15.94 -4.72 1.73
CA ILE A 111 -16.49 -4.64 0.35
C ILE A 111 -17.61 -3.60 0.24
N LYS A 112 -18.50 -3.51 1.22
CA LYS A 112 -19.58 -2.52 1.21
C LYS A 112 -19.03 -1.09 1.29
N LYS A 113 -17.98 -0.89 2.08
CA LYS A 113 -17.31 0.41 2.22
C LYS A 113 -16.58 0.81 0.93
N LEU A 114 -15.90 -0.14 0.29
CA LEU A 114 -15.27 0.07 -1.02
C LEU A 114 -16.30 0.35 -2.12
N ALA A 115 -17.43 -0.35 -2.12
CA ALA A 115 -18.53 -0.10 -3.04
C ALA A 115 -19.16 1.29 -2.83
N PHE A 116 -19.23 1.79 -1.59
CA PHE A 116 -19.69 3.14 -1.29
C PHE A 116 -18.76 4.21 -1.92
N ASP A 117 -17.46 3.92 -2.02
CA ASP A 117 -16.49 4.76 -2.74
C ASP A 117 -16.55 4.54 -4.28
N GLY A 118 -17.48 3.74 -4.79
CA GLY A 118 -17.64 3.49 -6.24
C GLY A 118 -16.71 2.40 -6.80
N LEU A 119 -15.96 1.69 -5.94
CA LEU A 119 -15.16 0.56 -6.35
C LEU A 119 -16.07 -0.67 -6.51
N ASP A 120 -16.26 -1.10 -7.75
CA ASP A 120 -17.22 -2.14 -8.08
C ASP A 120 -16.84 -3.53 -7.57
N HIS A 121 -17.81 -4.48 -7.69
CA HIS A 121 -17.64 -5.84 -7.23
C HIS A 121 -16.50 -6.60 -7.95
N GLU A 122 -16.28 -6.35 -9.22
CA GLU A 122 -15.23 -7.05 -9.96
C GLU A 122 -13.83 -6.68 -9.46
N LEU A 123 -13.62 -5.39 -9.12
CA LEU A 123 -12.38 -4.89 -8.54
C LEU A 123 -12.13 -5.42 -7.13
N THR A 124 -13.20 -5.67 -6.37
CA THR A 124 -13.12 -5.98 -4.93
C THR A 124 -13.42 -7.44 -4.60
N LYS A 125 -13.80 -8.27 -5.58
CA LYS A 125 -14.20 -9.67 -5.35
C LYS A 125 -13.19 -10.52 -4.59
N GLY A 126 -11.89 -10.24 -4.75
CA GLY A 126 -10.80 -10.89 -4.01
C GLY A 126 -10.75 -10.55 -2.53
N LEU A 127 -11.46 -9.49 -2.11
CA LEU A 127 -11.50 -8.99 -0.73
C LEU A 127 -12.73 -9.46 0.07
N LYS A 128 -13.48 -10.46 -0.42
CA LYS A 128 -14.63 -11.05 0.31
C LYS A 128 -14.23 -11.62 1.67
N THR A 129 -13.04 -12.19 1.74
CA THR A 129 -12.41 -12.64 2.99
C THR A 129 -11.13 -11.82 3.14
N PRO A 130 -11.20 -10.62 3.77
CA PRO A 130 -10.11 -9.66 3.75
C PRO A 130 -9.03 -10.00 4.77
N ASN A 131 -8.39 -11.15 4.59
CA ASN A 131 -7.18 -11.55 5.30
C ASN A 131 -5.94 -10.94 4.65
N PHE A 132 -4.79 -11.11 5.28
CA PHE A 132 -3.52 -10.57 4.78
C PHE A 132 -3.22 -10.98 3.33
N SER A 133 -3.41 -12.27 2.98
CA SER A 133 -3.16 -12.76 1.62
C SER A 133 -4.08 -12.10 0.58
N ALA A 134 -5.35 -11.87 0.92
CA ALA A 134 -6.30 -11.18 0.04
C ALA A 134 -5.90 -9.72 -0.19
N LEU A 135 -5.48 -9.01 0.86
CA LEU A 135 -4.98 -7.64 0.75
C LEU A 135 -3.70 -7.57 -0.08
N ALA A 136 -2.75 -8.48 0.16
CA ALA A 136 -1.50 -8.56 -0.60
C ALA A 136 -1.76 -8.83 -2.09
N LYS A 137 -2.63 -9.78 -2.41
CA LYS A 137 -3.02 -10.07 -3.82
C LYS A 137 -3.71 -8.88 -4.49
N ASN A 138 -4.57 -8.16 -3.76
CA ASN A 138 -5.18 -6.96 -4.27
C ASN A 138 -4.12 -5.87 -4.55
N ALA A 139 -3.17 -5.66 -3.64
CA ALA A 139 -2.07 -4.73 -3.85
C ALA A 139 -1.20 -5.14 -5.07
N ILE A 140 -0.85 -6.43 -5.21
CA ILE A 140 -0.12 -6.98 -6.34
C ILE A 140 -0.87 -6.68 -7.66
N ALA A 141 -2.16 -6.98 -7.71
CA ALA A 141 -2.97 -6.78 -8.93
C ALA A 141 -2.96 -5.33 -9.40
N ASN A 142 -2.97 -4.36 -8.48
CA ASN A 142 -3.11 -2.93 -8.75
C ASN A 142 -1.78 -2.15 -8.76
N SER A 143 -0.64 -2.78 -8.59
CA SER A 143 0.68 -2.13 -8.65
C SER A 143 1.30 -2.20 -10.04
N ASP A 144 2.21 -1.28 -10.34
CA ASP A 144 3.03 -1.28 -11.58
C ASP A 144 4.32 -2.08 -11.41
N GLY A 145 4.80 -2.23 -10.18
CA GLY A 145 5.98 -3.02 -9.82
C GLY A 145 5.90 -3.56 -8.41
N LEU A 146 6.71 -4.56 -8.13
CA LEU A 146 6.68 -5.29 -6.87
C LEU A 146 8.09 -5.39 -6.28
N ILE A 147 8.18 -5.40 -4.96
CA ILE A 147 9.42 -5.69 -4.24
C ILE A 147 9.13 -6.83 -3.26
N ILE A 148 9.86 -7.91 -3.39
CA ILE A 148 9.87 -9.00 -2.41
C ILE A 148 10.86 -8.60 -1.33
N ALA A 149 10.35 -8.20 -0.17
CA ALA A 149 11.16 -7.67 0.92
C ALA A 149 11.59 -8.74 1.94
N ASP A 150 10.93 -9.90 1.93
CA ASP A 150 11.26 -11.05 2.77
C ASP A 150 11.43 -12.31 1.93
N SER A 151 12.34 -13.19 2.36
CA SER A 151 12.59 -14.48 1.68
C SER A 151 11.47 -15.50 1.88
N ASP A 152 10.78 -15.43 3.02
CA ASP A 152 9.74 -16.38 3.45
C ASP A 152 8.34 -15.78 3.33
N ILE A 153 7.92 -15.51 2.11
CA ILE A 153 6.57 -15.02 1.82
C ILE A 153 5.61 -16.20 1.64
N ASP A 154 4.36 -16.04 2.10
CA ASP A 154 3.27 -17.02 1.91
C ASP A 154 3.24 -17.55 0.46
N LYS A 155 3.12 -18.87 0.32
CA LYS A 155 3.19 -19.56 -0.98
C LYS A 155 2.13 -19.06 -1.97
N SER A 156 0.92 -18.71 -1.49
CA SER A 156 -0.15 -18.23 -2.37
C SER A 156 0.12 -16.81 -2.87
N VAL A 157 0.70 -15.97 -2.02
CA VAL A 157 1.14 -14.61 -2.39
C VAL A 157 2.33 -14.67 -3.35
N LYS A 158 3.30 -15.55 -3.08
CA LYS A 158 4.43 -15.77 -3.99
C LYS A 158 3.99 -16.23 -5.38
N LYS A 159 3.01 -17.14 -5.44
CA LYS A 159 2.42 -17.58 -6.71
C LYS A 159 1.79 -16.41 -7.46
N GLU A 160 1.06 -15.53 -6.76
CA GLU A 160 0.45 -14.34 -7.35
C GLU A 160 1.49 -13.38 -7.93
N ILE A 161 2.58 -13.13 -7.19
CA ILE A 161 3.69 -12.30 -7.67
C ILE A 161 4.24 -12.88 -8.98
N LEU A 162 4.57 -14.16 -9.00
CA LEU A 162 5.15 -14.83 -10.17
C LEU A 162 4.21 -14.80 -11.39
N SER A 163 2.89 -14.95 -11.17
CA SER A 163 1.90 -14.95 -12.26
C SER A 163 1.54 -13.54 -12.76
N SER A 164 1.90 -12.51 -12.02
CA SER A 164 1.55 -11.12 -12.35
C SER A 164 2.31 -10.57 -13.57
N ASN A 165 3.44 -11.16 -13.93
CA ASN A 165 4.38 -10.71 -14.98
C ASN A 165 4.83 -9.24 -14.81
N LYS A 166 4.78 -8.72 -13.60
CA LYS A 166 5.21 -7.34 -13.29
C LYS A 166 6.70 -7.28 -13.01
N PRO A 167 7.36 -6.14 -13.28
CA PRO A 167 8.71 -5.89 -12.78
C PRO A 167 8.78 -6.19 -11.29
N THR A 168 9.71 -7.04 -10.89
CA THR A 168 9.82 -7.50 -9.51
C THR A 168 11.28 -7.47 -9.05
N LEU A 169 11.54 -6.72 -7.98
CA LEU A 169 12.82 -6.69 -7.30
C LEU A 169 12.79 -7.67 -6.12
N HIS A 170 13.82 -8.49 -6.00
CA HIS A 170 14.08 -9.32 -4.82
C HIS A 170 15.08 -8.59 -3.92
N SER A 171 14.61 -7.96 -2.86
CA SER A 171 15.41 -7.17 -1.92
C SER A 171 15.37 -7.82 -0.54
N THR A 172 16.08 -8.95 -0.41
CA THR A 172 16.16 -9.70 0.85
C THR A 172 17.45 -9.44 1.61
N SER A 173 18.41 -8.73 1.01
CA SER A 173 19.68 -8.37 1.66
C SER A 173 19.53 -7.09 2.46
N LYS A 174 20.24 -7.03 3.62
CA LYS A 174 20.28 -5.83 4.47
C LYS A 174 21.28 -4.78 3.96
N ASP A 175 22.20 -5.18 3.10
CA ASP A 175 23.26 -4.31 2.58
C ASP A 175 23.04 -4.02 1.10
N GLY A 176 23.16 -2.74 0.70
CA GLY A 176 23.08 -2.33 -0.71
C GLY A 176 21.67 -2.14 -1.28
N PHE A 177 20.62 -2.30 -0.49
CA PHE A 177 19.24 -2.17 -0.95
C PHE A 177 18.93 -0.81 -1.59
N GLU A 178 19.61 0.25 -1.19
CA GLU A 178 19.40 1.60 -1.74
C GLU A 178 19.76 1.68 -3.23
N LEU A 179 20.84 1.03 -3.65
CA LEU A 179 21.25 0.97 -5.05
C LEU A 179 20.27 0.11 -5.85
N ASP A 180 19.87 -1.04 -5.32
CA ASP A 180 18.92 -1.94 -5.97
C ASP A 180 17.58 -1.25 -6.19
N TYR A 181 17.07 -0.50 -5.19
CA TYR A 181 15.84 0.27 -5.32
C TYR A 181 15.97 1.38 -6.36
N LYS A 182 17.07 2.12 -6.34
CA LYS A 182 17.31 3.19 -7.32
C LYS A 182 17.31 2.65 -8.74
N GLU A 183 18.06 1.58 -9.01
CA GLU A 183 18.11 0.94 -10.31
C GLU A 183 16.75 0.40 -10.74
N PHE A 184 16.03 -0.26 -9.83
CA PHE A 184 14.71 -0.79 -10.08
C PHE A 184 13.73 0.31 -10.48
N TYR A 185 13.68 1.41 -9.72
CA TYR A 185 12.80 2.53 -10.03
C TYR A 185 13.15 3.19 -11.35
N THR A 186 14.44 3.47 -11.59
CA THR A 186 14.87 4.21 -12.77
C THR A 186 14.68 3.38 -14.03
N ASN A 187 15.13 2.12 -14.04
CA ASN A 187 15.25 1.32 -15.25
C ASN A 187 14.00 0.48 -15.54
N GLN A 188 13.35 -0.06 -14.50
CA GLN A 188 12.24 -0.99 -14.70
C GLN A 188 10.86 -0.33 -14.53
N ILE A 189 10.72 0.64 -13.63
CA ILE A 189 9.43 1.28 -13.34
C ILE A 189 9.23 2.53 -14.18
N LEU A 190 10.17 3.47 -14.15
CA LEU A 190 10.07 4.76 -14.86
C LEU A 190 10.60 4.69 -16.29
N LYS A 191 11.46 3.72 -16.60
CA LYS A 191 12.07 3.52 -17.94
C LYS A 191 12.76 4.76 -18.45
N LEU A 192 13.58 5.38 -17.60
CA LEU A 192 14.29 6.63 -17.90
C LEU A 192 15.62 6.41 -18.66
N VAL A 193 15.97 5.15 -18.99
CA VAL A 193 17.20 4.77 -19.72
C VAL A 193 16.82 4.04 -20.99
#